data_4339ee1f7d22a0faf8970455ed0be6c0
#
_entry.id   4339ee1f7d22a0faf8970455ed0be6c0
#
_cell.length_a   1.000
_cell.length_b   1.000
_cell.length_c   1.000
_cell.angle_alpha   90.00
_cell.angle_beta   90.00
_cell.angle_gamma   90.00
#
_symmetry.space_group_name_H-M   'P 1'
#
loop_
_entity.id
_entity.type
_entity.pdbx_description
1 polymer ?
#
loop_
_entity_poly.entity_id
_entity_poly.type
_entity_poly.pdbx_seq_one_letter_code
_entity_poly.pdbx_strand_id
1 'polypeptide(L)'
;MVLGWRNEMSKDVIKIANCSGYYGDKLSAAKDMVDGGPIDVLTGDYLAELTMTILFNQKMQRGEDKGYVGTFLKQVKDVAQSCKEKNIKIVTNAGGLNPSSMAMEIEKILKELSINLKVAYIDGDDLMPRISELNNEGELFNNMDKNIPLVDSGCQTLTANAYLGAWGIKEALDKGADIVVCPRVTDAAVVIGPAAWKFGWERTDYDALAGALAAGHIIECGCQATGGNYSFFKEVPSFDNVGYPIAEIEEDGSFTITKHPGTGGLVSIGTVTAQLLYEISSPAYLNPDVIGHFDTLSIEQESDDRVFVSGCRGSSPPPTHKACINLAGGYRNGMDLVLTGLDIEEKAEAFTNALFNSVGGKEQFDDVSINLHRTDKENPNSNEEAMATLSIVVKSMNPDLVGRLFSAKIIELSLANYPGFFSGGGGKKPGPVIVYWPALVDSKYIKEYVHLDGETTEIIPTSQMGFKDNFYQKNLVEIAPAPKGETQKSPLGTLYGARSGDKGGCANLGV
;
A
#
# COMPACT_ATOMS: atom_id res chain seq x y z
N MET A 1 40.62 10.52 10.22
CA MET A 1 39.95 11.82 10.32
C MET A 1 40.32 12.60 9.07
N VAL A 2 39.49 12.43 8.02
CA VAL A 2 39.55 13.24 6.77
C VAL A 2 38.13 13.74 6.56
N LEU A 3 37.84 14.90 7.14
CA LEU A 3 36.64 15.67 6.80
C LEU A 3 36.87 16.26 5.40
N GLY A 4 36.38 15.54 4.39
CA GLY A 4 36.27 16.08 3.04
C GLY A 4 35.15 17.12 3.02
N TRP A 5 35.51 18.38 2.90
CA TRP A 5 34.59 19.46 2.60
C TRP A 5 33.98 19.19 1.20
N ARG A 6 32.68 18.82 1.14
CA ARG A 6 31.94 18.88 -0.12
C ARG A 6 31.86 20.35 -0.52
N ASN A 7 32.37 20.67 -1.71
CA ASN A 7 32.19 21.98 -2.33
C ASN A 7 30.69 22.24 -2.47
N GLU A 8 30.17 23.28 -1.83
CA GLU A 8 28.83 23.83 -2.01
C GLU A 8 28.71 24.54 -3.37
N MET A 9 28.74 23.80 -4.46
CA MET A 9 27.97 24.19 -5.64
C MET A 9 26.56 23.67 -5.39
N SER A 10 25.53 24.54 -5.44
CA SER A 10 24.14 24.10 -5.28
C SER A 10 23.87 22.99 -6.31
N LYS A 11 23.83 21.74 -5.86
CA LYS A 11 23.45 20.64 -6.71
C LYS A 11 22.03 20.87 -7.19
N ASP A 12 21.75 20.57 -8.44
CA ASP A 12 20.38 20.56 -8.94
C ASP A 12 19.65 19.39 -8.26
N VAL A 13 18.59 19.68 -7.53
CA VAL A 13 17.82 18.74 -6.70
C VAL A 13 16.37 18.90 -7.05
N ILE A 14 15.63 17.79 -7.17
CA ILE A 14 14.17 17.79 -7.21
C ILE A 14 13.61 17.39 -5.84
N LYS A 15 12.67 18.20 -5.31
CA LYS A 15 12.00 17.96 -4.02
C LYS A 15 10.62 17.38 -4.26
N ILE A 16 10.46 16.09 -3.97
CA ILE A 16 9.22 15.37 -4.14
C ILE A 16 8.62 15.09 -2.77
N ALA A 17 7.46 15.70 -2.51
CA ALA A 17 6.75 15.59 -1.24
C ALA A 17 5.55 14.64 -1.40
N ASN A 18 5.40 13.67 -0.51
CA ASN A 18 4.22 12.82 -0.49
C ASN A 18 3.16 13.36 0.47
N CYS A 19 1.88 13.26 0.13
CA CYS A 19 0.77 13.73 0.95
C CYS A 19 -0.26 12.64 1.32
N SER A 20 0.00 11.40 0.96
CA SER A 20 -0.86 10.26 1.30
C SER A 20 -0.11 8.95 1.16
N GLY A 21 -0.34 8.03 2.09
CA GLY A 21 0.14 6.65 2.03
C GLY A 21 -0.98 5.61 1.87
N TYR A 22 -2.26 6.02 1.90
CA TYR A 22 -3.41 5.12 1.70
C TYR A 22 -4.72 5.88 1.47
N TYR A 23 -5.74 5.18 0.98
CA TYR A 23 -7.08 5.74 0.82
C TYR A 23 -7.77 5.95 2.18
N GLY A 24 -7.86 7.19 2.61
CA GLY A 24 -8.41 7.59 3.92
C GLY A 24 -7.40 8.34 4.80
N ASP A 25 -6.24 8.64 4.26
CA ASP A 25 -5.21 9.43 4.94
C ASP A 25 -5.64 10.89 5.17
N LYS A 26 -4.84 11.66 5.88
CA LYS A 26 -5.13 13.03 6.32
C LYS A 26 -5.49 13.94 5.15
N LEU A 27 -6.73 14.46 5.16
CA LEU A 27 -7.24 15.28 4.05
C LEU A 27 -6.47 16.59 3.86
N SER A 28 -5.98 17.22 4.95
CA SER A 28 -5.20 18.45 4.88
C SER A 28 -3.74 18.25 4.47
N ALA A 29 -3.27 17.00 4.34
CA ALA A 29 -1.86 16.72 4.09
C ALA A 29 -1.32 17.40 2.82
N ALA A 30 -2.08 17.40 1.72
CA ALA A 30 -1.68 18.09 0.50
C ALA A 30 -1.42 19.59 0.74
N LYS A 31 -2.32 20.25 1.49
CA LYS A 31 -2.17 21.67 1.86
C LYS A 31 -0.99 21.88 2.79
N ASP A 32 -0.82 21.00 3.78
CA ASP A 32 0.29 21.09 4.73
C ASP A 32 1.64 20.98 3.99
N MET A 33 1.74 20.12 2.98
CA MET A 33 2.96 19.96 2.18
C MET A 33 3.22 21.14 1.24
N VAL A 34 2.20 21.65 0.57
CA VAL A 34 2.33 22.80 -0.35
C VAL A 34 2.65 24.10 0.39
N ASP A 35 2.09 24.29 1.59
CA ASP A 35 2.27 25.51 2.38
C ASP A 35 3.51 25.46 3.30
N GLY A 36 3.95 24.25 3.70
CA GLY A 36 4.99 24.06 4.71
C GLY A 36 6.41 24.46 4.28
N GLY A 37 6.67 24.53 2.98
CA GLY A 37 7.99 24.91 2.46
C GLY A 37 8.12 24.68 0.96
N PRO A 38 9.31 24.91 0.38
CA PRO A 38 9.55 24.72 -1.04
C PRO A 38 9.57 23.22 -1.39
N ILE A 39 8.71 22.85 -2.34
CA ILE A 39 8.68 21.54 -3.01
C ILE A 39 8.49 21.76 -4.51
N ASP A 40 8.94 20.81 -5.33
CA ASP A 40 8.79 20.88 -6.79
C ASP A 40 7.62 20.01 -7.27
N VAL A 41 7.39 18.88 -6.58
CA VAL A 41 6.34 17.92 -6.92
C VAL A 41 5.60 17.51 -5.65
N LEU A 42 4.27 17.50 -5.74
CA LEU A 42 3.39 16.88 -4.76
C LEU A 42 2.94 15.53 -5.28
N THR A 43 3.23 14.47 -4.54
CA THR A 43 2.71 13.13 -4.84
C THR A 43 1.67 12.70 -3.82
N GLY A 44 0.85 11.72 -4.21
CA GLY A 44 -0.07 11.05 -3.30
C GLY A 44 -0.25 9.62 -3.73
N ASP A 45 0.07 8.68 -2.85
CA ASP A 45 -0.18 7.26 -3.02
C ASP A 45 -1.45 6.86 -2.24
N TYR A 46 -2.45 6.37 -2.97
CA TYR A 46 -3.77 6.03 -2.43
C TYR A 46 -4.13 4.56 -2.63
N LEU A 47 -3.36 3.83 -3.45
CA LEU A 47 -3.77 2.54 -3.95
C LEU A 47 -3.03 1.40 -3.27
N ALA A 48 -3.82 0.54 -2.66
CA ALA A 48 -3.46 -0.81 -2.28
C ALA A 48 -4.44 -1.78 -2.95
N GLU A 49 -4.20 -3.07 -2.84
CA GLU A 49 -5.06 -4.13 -3.38
C GLU A 49 -6.51 -3.99 -2.87
N LEU A 50 -6.66 -3.68 -1.57
CA LEU A 50 -7.96 -3.41 -0.96
C LEU A 50 -8.63 -2.17 -1.54
N THR A 51 -7.86 -1.11 -1.82
CA THR A 51 -8.40 0.13 -2.37
C THR A 51 -9.03 -0.11 -3.73
N MET A 52 -8.42 -0.92 -4.60
CA MET A 52 -8.99 -1.28 -5.91
C MET A 52 -10.39 -1.89 -5.77
N THR A 53 -10.60 -2.72 -4.75
CA THR A 53 -11.92 -3.30 -4.45
C THR A 53 -12.91 -2.26 -3.94
N ILE A 54 -12.46 -1.34 -3.09
CA ILE A 54 -13.30 -0.23 -2.61
C ILE A 54 -13.77 0.63 -3.78
N LEU A 55 -12.86 0.94 -4.71
CA LEU A 55 -13.16 1.73 -5.91
C LEU A 55 -14.10 0.97 -6.87
N PHE A 56 -13.93 -0.35 -7.02
CA PHE A 56 -14.85 -1.20 -7.76
C PHE A 56 -16.27 -1.13 -7.17
N ASN A 57 -16.40 -1.28 -5.86
CA ASN A 57 -17.70 -1.18 -5.20
C ASN A 57 -18.32 0.22 -5.35
N GLN A 58 -17.53 1.28 -5.32
CA GLN A 58 -18.02 2.64 -5.59
C GLN A 58 -18.55 2.77 -7.03
N LYS A 59 -17.83 2.24 -8.00
CA LYS A 59 -18.27 2.22 -9.41
C LYS A 59 -19.58 1.49 -9.56
N MET A 60 -19.72 0.30 -8.99
CA MET A 60 -20.95 -0.50 -9.04
C MET A 60 -22.14 0.16 -8.35
N GLN A 61 -21.93 0.91 -7.26
CA GLN A 61 -23.03 1.49 -6.49
C GLN A 61 -23.40 2.91 -6.93
N ARG A 62 -22.47 3.68 -7.51
CA ARG A 62 -22.62 5.11 -7.77
C ARG A 62 -22.57 5.49 -9.24
N GLY A 63 -22.18 4.56 -10.13
CA GLY A 63 -22.14 4.75 -11.58
C GLY A 63 -20.75 4.55 -12.19
N GLU A 64 -20.76 4.32 -13.50
CA GLU A 64 -19.56 4.02 -14.31
C GLU A 64 -18.53 5.17 -14.34
N ASP A 65 -18.97 6.40 -14.05
CA ASP A 65 -18.12 7.58 -13.92
C ASP A 65 -17.35 7.66 -12.60
N LYS A 66 -17.51 6.68 -11.70
CA LYS A 66 -16.80 6.57 -10.43
C LYS A 66 -15.69 5.50 -10.52
N GLY A 67 -15.04 5.19 -9.41
CA GLY A 67 -13.93 4.23 -9.35
C GLY A 67 -12.56 4.90 -9.19
N TYR A 68 -12.55 6.13 -8.70
CA TYR A 68 -11.35 6.89 -8.35
C TYR A 68 -11.43 7.43 -6.91
N VAL A 69 -10.31 7.91 -6.37
CA VAL A 69 -10.20 8.42 -5.00
C VAL A 69 -10.81 9.82 -4.89
N GLY A 70 -12.09 9.91 -4.57
CA GLY A 70 -12.83 11.19 -4.54
C GLY A 70 -12.33 12.20 -3.50
N THR A 71 -11.60 11.78 -2.46
CA THR A 71 -10.99 12.68 -1.47
C THR A 71 -9.91 13.56 -2.08
N PHE A 72 -9.18 13.05 -3.09
CA PHE A 72 -8.15 13.82 -3.77
C PHE A 72 -8.71 15.02 -4.54
N LEU A 73 -9.94 14.96 -5.05
CA LEU A 73 -10.58 16.12 -5.68
C LEU A 73 -10.71 17.31 -4.71
N LYS A 74 -10.93 17.03 -3.42
CA LYS A 74 -10.96 18.08 -2.38
C LYS A 74 -9.56 18.66 -2.14
N GLN A 75 -8.56 17.78 -2.10
CA GLN A 75 -7.16 18.20 -1.94
C GLN A 75 -6.70 19.07 -3.12
N VAL A 76 -7.00 18.67 -4.36
CA VAL A 76 -6.72 19.52 -5.55
C VAL A 76 -7.37 20.89 -5.43
N LYS A 77 -8.64 20.95 -5.02
CA LYS A 77 -9.35 22.21 -4.83
C LYS A 77 -8.66 23.14 -3.83
N ASP A 78 -8.09 22.55 -2.77
CA ASP A 78 -7.43 23.30 -1.71
C ASP A 78 -6.03 23.82 -2.10
N VAL A 79 -5.32 23.13 -3.04
CA VAL A 79 -3.91 23.43 -3.35
C VAL A 79 -3.65 23.94 -4.76
N ALA A 80 -4.59 23.81 -5.70
CA ALA A 80 -4.36 24.10 -7.12
C ALA A 80 -3.83 25.52 -7.38
N GLN A 81 -4.34 26.53 -6.67
CA GLN A 81 -3.88 27.91 -6.82
C GLN A 81 -2.43 28.05 -6.35
N SER A 82 -2.11 27.53 -5.17
CA SER A 82 -0.74 27.57 -4.63
C SER A 82 0.24 26.79 -5.49
N CYS A 83 -0.18 25.61 -6.02
CA CYS A 83 0.65 24.83 -6.93
C CYS A 83 0.96 25.59 -8.22
N LYS A 84 -0.03 26.28 -8.80
CA LYS A 84 0.19 27.14 -9.96
C LYS A 84 1.18 28.27 -9.66
N GLU A 85 0.98 28.99 -8.56
CA GLU A 85 1.82 30.13 -8.17
C GLU A 85 3.27 29.73 -7.87
N LYS A 86 3.45 28.57 -7.27
CA LYS A 86 4.77 28.01 -6.88
C LYS A 86 5.37 27.11 -7.95
N ASN A 87 4.69 26.89 -9.08
CA ASN A 87 5.07 25.95 -10.14
C ASN A 87 5.30 24.51 -9.64
N ILE A 88 4.46 24.04 -8.70
CA ILE A 88 4.50 22.69 -8.16
C ILE A 88 3.71 21.75 -9.08
N LYS A 89 4.34 20.66 -9.54
CA LYS A 89 3.66 19.60 -10.28
C LYS A 89 2.91 18.68 -9.32
N ILE A 90 1.81 18.07 -9.78
CA ILE A 90 1.05 17.09 -9.01
C ILE A 90 1.05 15.76 -9.75
N VAL A 91 1.46 14.69 -9.09
CA VAL A 91 1.48 13.33 -9.67
C VAL A 91 0.84 12.37 -8.66
N THR A 92 -0.20 11.64 -9.07
CA THR A 92 -0.94 10.78 -8.14
C THR A 92 -1.51 9.55 -8.81
N ASN A 93 -1.60 8.43 -8.08
CA ASN A 93 -2.31 7.24 -8.51
C ASN A 93 -3.81 7.22 -8.09
N ALA A 94 -4.32 8.35 -7.60
CA ALA A 94 -5.72 8.50 -7.17
C ALA A 94 -6.76 8.18 -8.26
N GLY A 95 -6.35 8.09 -9.53
CA GLY A 95 -7.20 7.72 -10.67
C GLY A 95 -7.81 6.32 -10.56
N GLY A 96 -7.10 5.39 -9.92
CA GLY A 96 -7.58 4.06 -9.61
C GLY A 96 -8.13 3.31 -10.82
N LEU A 97 -9.42 2.95 -10.79
CA LEU A 97 -10.11 2.24 -11.87
C LEU A 97 -10.67 3.17 -12.97
N ASN A 98 -10.52 4.49 -12.82
CA ASN A 98 -11.11 5.44 -13.76
C ASN A 98 -10.36 6.79 -13.79
N PRO A 99 -9.08 6.79 -14.23
CA PRO A 99 -8.27 8.01 -14.27
C PRO A 99 -8.84 9.06 -15.22
N SER A 100 -9.47 8.69 -16.31
CA SER A 100 -10.07 9.62 -17.26
C SER A 100 -11.22 10.43 -16.66
N SER A 101 -12.15 9.77 -15.95
CA SER A 101 -13.24 10.48 -15.27
C SER A 101 -12.74 11.38 -14.16
N MET A 102 -11.69 10.97 -13.45
CA MET A 102 -11.06 11.80 -12.44
C MET A 102 -10.40 13.04 -13.05
N ALA A 103 -9.67 12.90 -14.15
CA ALA A 103 -9.07 14.01 -14.87
C ALA A 103 -10.14 15.03 -15.32
N MET A 104 -11.25 14.60 -15.87
CA MET A 104 -12.38 15.46 -16.24
C MET A 104 -12.97 16.21 -15.03
N GLU A 105 -13.11 15.58 -13.88
CA GLU A 105 -13.57 16.26 -12.66
C GLU A 105 -12.55 17.28 -12.15
N ILE A 106 -11.24 16.99 -12.26
CA ILE A 106 -10.17 17.96 -11.93
C ILE A 106 -10.24 19.15 -12.87
N GLU A 107 -10.34 18.95 -14.18
CA GLU A 107 -10.47 20.04 -15.16
C GLU A 107 -11.69 20.95 -14.88
N LYS A 108 -12.82 20.33 -14.49
CA LYS A 108 -14.01 21.07 -14.08
C LYS A 108 -13.76 21.92 -12.84
N ILE A 109 -13.10 21.37 -11.81
CA ILE A 109 -12.70 22.12 -10.60
C ILE A 109 -11.79 23.29 -10.97
N LEU A 110 -10.78 23.06 -11.80
CA LEU A 110 -9.84 24.09 -12.25
C LEU A 110 -10.57 25.22 -13.01
N LYS A 111 -11.51 24.86 -13.86
CA LYS A 111 -12.35 25.84 -14.58
C LYS A 111 -13.23 26.66 -13.64
N GLU A 112 -13.86 26.02 -12.65
CA GLU A 112 -14.66 26.72 -11.63
C GLU A 112 -13.81 27.70 -10.82
N LEU A 113 -12.55 27.36 -10.54
CA LEU A 113 -11.59 28.20 -9.84
C LEU A 113 -10.89 29.24 -10.75
N SER A 114 -11.12 29.20 -12.07
CA SER A 114 -10.41 30.03 -13.06
C SER A 114 -8.89 29.82 -13.05
N ILE A 115 -8.45 28.59 -12.76
CA ILE A 115 -7.04 28.19 -12.74
C ILE A 115 -6.72 27.48 -14.06
N ASN A 116 -5.64 27.92 -14.73
CA ASN A 116 -5.15 27.25 -15.93
C ASN A 116 -3.98 26.36 -15.57
N LEU A 117 -4.23 25.05 -15.45
CA LEU A 117 -3.26 23.97 -15.30
C LEU A 117 -3.64 22.86 -16.28
N LYS A 118 -2.63 22.21 -16.88
CA LYS A 118 -2.82 21.11 -17.81
C LYS A 118 -2.94 19.80 -17.06
N VAL A 119 -4.00 19.05 -17.33
CA VAL A 119 -4.27 17.75 -16.69
C VAL A 119 -4.03 16.63 -17.70
N ALA A 120 -3.08 15.75 -17.41
CA ALA A 120 -2.90 14.50 -18.12
C ALA A 120 -3.49 13.34 -17.30
N TYR A 121 -3.91 12.30 -17.99
CA TYR A 121 -4.16 11.01 -17.33
C TYR A 121 -3.48 9.87 -18.09
N ILE A 122 -3.20 8.80 -17.35
CA ILE A 122 -2.61 7.57 -17.86
C ILE A 122 -3.66 6.47 -17.73
N ASP A 123 -3.72 5.55 -18.71
CA ASP A 123 -4.53 4.35 -18.65
C ASP A 123 -3.83 3.15 -19.31
N GLY A 124 -4.52 2.00 -19.37
CA GLY A 124 -3.99 0.77 -19.97
C GLY A 124 -3.59 -0.32 -18.96
N ASP A 125 -3.71 -0.05 -17.68
CA ASP A 125 -3.52 -1.01 -16.59
C ASP A 125 -4.66 -2.04 -16.48
N ASP A 126 -5.88 -1.69 -16.94
CA ASP A 126 -7.06 -2.54 -16.85
C ASP A 126 -7.00 -3.73 -17.81
N LEU A 127 -6.79 -4.93 -17.23
CA LEU A 127 -6.72 -6.20 -17.95
C LEU A 127 -8.08 -6.91 -18.02
N MET A 128 -9.10 -6.46 -17.27
CA MET A 128 -10.42 -7.11 -17.22
C MET A 128 -11.03 -7.36 -18.61
N PRO A 129 -11.05 -6.39 -19.54
CA PRO A 129 -11.63 -6.60 -20.87
C PRO A 129 -10.87 -7.62 -21.71
N ARG A 130 -9.60 -7.89 -21.34
CA ARG A 130 -8.67 -8.68 -22.14
C ARG A 130 -8.34 -10.06 -21.54
N ILE A 131 -8.81 -10.39 -20.33
CA ILE A 131 -8.49 -11.66 -19.67
C ILE A 131 -8.74 -12.87 -20.59
N SER A 132 -9.89 -12.92 -21.27
CA SER A 132 -10.23 -14.05 -22.15
C SER A 132 -9.34 -14.12 -23.39
N GLU A 133 -9.01 -12.97 -23.99
CA GLU A 133 -8.06 -12.86 -25.11
C GLU A 133 -6.69 -13.35 -24.69
N LEU A 134 -6.15 -12.81 -23.60
CA LEU A 134 -4.83 -13.13 -23.10
C LEU A 134 -4.69 -14.60 -22.68
N ASN A 135 -5.72 -15.17 -22.05
CA ASN A 135 -5.77 -16.60 -21.77
C ASN A 135 -5.63 -17.46 -23.03
N ASN A 136 -6.30 -17.09 -24.12
CA ASN A 136 -6.20 -17.79 -25.40
C ASN A 136 -4.80 -17.65 -26.03
N GLU A 137 -4.08 -16.59 -25.72
CA GLU A 137 -2.69 -16.37 -26.12
C GLU A 137 -1.66 -17.04 -25.21
N GLY A 138 -2.12 -17.71 -24.14
CA GLY A 138 -1.29 -18.46 -23.22
C GLY A 138 -0.89 -17.73 -21.93
N GLU A 139 -1.42 -16.50 -21.69
CA GLU A 139 -1.25 -15.82 -20.43
C GLU A 139 -2.28 -16.33 -19.42
N LEU A 140 -1.84 -17.20 -18.51
CA LEU A 140 -2.74 -17.90 -17.59
C LEU A 140 -3.00 -17.16 -16.28
N PHE A 141 -2.32 -16.05 -16.04
CA PHE A 141 -2.42 -15.28 -14.79
C PHE A 141 -2.21 -16.18 -13.56
N ASN A 142 -1.15 -17.00 -13.59
CA ASN A 142 -0.85 -17.92 -12.51
C ASN A 142 -0.68 -17.18 -11.19
N ASN A 143 -1.35 -17.67 -10.15
CA ASN A 143 -1.17 -17.15 -8.80
C ASN A 143 0.27 -17.34 -8.33
N MET A 144 0.91 -16.28 -7.86
CA MET A 144 2.33 -16.31 -7.48
C MET A 144 2.61 -17.22 -6.27
N ASP A 145 1.63 -17.40 -5.38
CA ASP A 145 1.80 -18.20 -4.16
C ASP A 145 1.46 -19.67 -4.39
N LYS A 146 0.41 -19.94 -5.20
CA LYS A 146 -0.16 -21.28 -5.41
C LYS A 146 0.25 -21.93 -6.72
N ASN A 147 0.77 -21.14 -7.66
CA ASN A 147 1.14 -21.57 -9.01
C ASN A 147 0.02 -22.31 -9.75
N ILE A 148 -1.22 -21.84 -9.64
CA ILE A 148 -2.40 -22.33 -10.36
C ILE A 148 -2.96 -21.23 -11.28
N PRO A 149 -3.53 -21.59 -12.44
CA PRO A 149 -4.12 -20.61 -13.36
C PRO A 149 -5.34 -19.88 -12.77
N LEU A 150 -5.58 -18.65 -13.19
CA LEU A 150 -6.73 -17.85 -12.74
C LEU A 150 -8.07 -18.55 -12.99
N VAL A 151 -8.20 -19.24 -14.10
CA VAL A 151 -9.41 -20.01 -14.49
C VAL A 151 -9.75 -21.09 -13.46
N ASP A 152 -8.76 -21.64 -12.76
CA ASP A 152 -8.94 -22.68 -11.74
C ASP A 152 -9.23 -22.09 -10.34
N SER A 153 -9.33 -20.77 -10.22
CA SER A 153 -9.65 -20.10 -8.94
C SER A 153 -11.05 -20.46 -8.40
N GLY A 154 -11.96 -20.84 -9.29
CA GLY A 154 -13.37 -21.08 -8.96
C GLY A 154 -14.15 -19.83 -8.54
N CYS A 155 -13.55 -18.63 -8.60
CA CYS A 155 -14.13 -17.37 -8.17
C CYS A 155 -14.33 -16.40 -9.33
N GLN A 156 -15.32 -15.52 -9.21
CA GLN A 156 -15.52 -14.43 -10.16
C GLN A 156 -14.43 -13.37 -9.99
N THR A 157 -13.78 -12.97 -11.09
CA THR A 157 -12.87 -11.83 -11.11
C THR A 157 -13.65 -10.53 -11.04
N LEU A 158 -13.26 -9.64 -10.16
CA LEU A 158 -13.87 -8.32 -9.94
C LEU A 158 -13.06 -7.21 -10.59
N THR A 159 -11.73 -7.24 -10.40
CA THR A 159 -10.77 -6.29 -11.00
C THR A 159 -9.50 -7.04 -11.39
N ALA A 160 -8.82 -6.57 -12.42
CA ALA A 160 -7.50 -7.06 -12.84
C ALA A 160 -6.71 -5.89 -13.41
N ASN A 161 -5.71 -5.41 -12.69
CA ASN A 161 -4.95 -4.23 -13.07
C ASN A 161 -3.45 -4.54 -13.01
N ALA A 162 -2.74 -4.26 -14.10
CA ALA A 162 -1.29 -4.33 -14.12
C ALA A 162 -0.70 -3.14 -13.32
N TYR A 163 0.44 -3.37 -12.67
CA TYR A 163 1.22 -2.28 -12.09
C TYR A 163 2.05 -1.66 -13.21
N LEU A 164 1.64 -0.47 -13.69
CA LEU A 164 2.40 0.28 -14.69
C LEU A 164 3.64 0.92 -14.05
N GLY A 165 4.58 1.34 -14.89
CA GLY A 165 5.79 2.03 -14.48
C GLY A 165 5.68 3.56 -14.49
N ALA A 166 6.83 4.20 -14.54
CA ALA A 166 6.99 5.64 -14.44
C ALA A 166 7.06 6.37 -15.80
N TRP A 167 7.19 5.63 -16.90
CA TRP A 167 7.48 6.24 -18.21
C TRP A 167 6.31 7.03 -18.77
N GLY A 168 5.08 6.63 -18.50
CA GLY A 168 3.90 7.44 -18.82
C GLY A 168 3.86 8.76 -18.05
N ILE A 169 4.31 8.74 -16.78
CA ILE A 169 4.40 9.95 -15.94
C ILE A 169 5.45 10.91 -16.52
N LYS A 170 6.63 10.39 -16.85
CA LYS A 170 7.69 11.18 -17.50
C LYS A 170 7.20 11.81 -18.80
N GLU A 171 6.59 11.03 -19.68
CA GLU A 171 6.03 11.52 -20.96
C GLU A 171 4.99 12.63 -20.77
N ALA A 172 4.09 12.47 -19.82
CA ALA A 172 3.08 13.48 -19.51
C ALA A 172 3.72 14.80 -19.07
N LEU A 173 4.75 14.73 -18.20
CA LEU A 173 5.50 15.90 -17.72
C LEU A 173 6.33 16.53 -18.84
N ASP A 174 6.98 15.74 -19.70
CA ASP A 174 7.72 16.21 -20.88
C ASP A 174 6.81 16.98 -21.86
N LYS A 175 5.54 16.57 -21.99
CA LYS A 175 4.51 17.27 -22.77
C LYS A 175 3.92 18.49 -22.07
N GLY A 176 4.38 18.79 -20.87
CA GLY A 176 4.03 19.98 -20.12
C GLY A 176 2.77 19.84 -19.26
N ALA A 177 2.39 18.63 -18.83
CA ALA A 177 1.36 18.46 -17.84
C ALA A 177 1.75 19.13 -16.50
N ASP A 178 0.76 19.67 -15.81
CA ASP A 178 0.90 20.20 -14.45
C ASP A 178 0.36 19.22 -13.42
N ILE A 179 -0.65 18.43 -13.81
CA ILE A 179 -1.27 17.38 -13.00
C ILE A 179 -1.29 16.10 -13.82
N VAL A 180 -0.76 15.02 -13.26
CA VAL A 180 -0.75 13.68 -13.86
C VAL A 180 -1.56 12.74 -12.99
N VAL A 181 -2.67 12.24 -13.53
CA VAL A 181 -3.58 11.29 -12.88
C VAL A 181 -3.27 9.89 -13.38
N CYS A 182 -2.72 9.05 -12.52
CA CYS A 182 -2.36 7.68 -12.83
C CYS A 182 -3.45 6.69 -12.38
N PRO A 183 -3.56 5.53 -13.05
CA PRO A 183 -4.32 4.38 -12.60
C PRO A 183 -3.48 3.56 -11.60
N ARG A 184 -3.53 2.20 -11.66
CA ARG A 184 -2.62 1.35 -10.88
C ARG A 184 -1.22 1.41 -11.49
N VAL A 185 -0.37 2.20 -10.91
CA VAL A 185 1.07 2.21 -11.14
C VAL A 185 1.78 1.58 -9.93
N THR A 186 3.07 1.26 -10.03
CA THR A 186 3.87 0.92 -8.84
C THR A 186 3.96 2.13 -7.92
N ASP A 187 4.02 1.91 -6.63
CA ASP A 187 3.94 2.98 -5.62
C ASP A 187 5.10 3.99 -5.79
N ALA A 188 6.29 3.51 -6.13
CA ALA A 188 7.43 4.37 -6.41
C ALA A 188 7.38 5.08 -7.78
N ALA A 189 6.51 4.68 -8.72
CA ALA A 189 6.45 5.29 -10.05
C ALA A 189 6.14 6.79 -10.01
N VAL A 190 5.32 7.21 -9.01
CA VAL A 190 4.97 8.63 -8.81
C VAL A 190 6.16 9.48 -8.35
N VAL A 191 7.26 8.85 -7.98
CA VAL A 191 8.54 9.50 -7.63
C VAL A 191 9.57 9.35 -8.75
N ILE A 192 9.71 8.14 -9.32
CA ILE A 192 10.64 7.86 -10.43
C ILE A 192 10.32 8.76 -11.63
N GLY A 193 9.03 8.87 -12.01
CA GLY A 193 8.61 9.65 -13.19
C GLY A 193 9.03 11.12 -13.13
N PRO A 194 8.71 11.86 -12.07
CA PRO A 194 9.16 13.24 -11.89
C PRO A 194 10.68 13.40 -11.82
N ALA A 195 11.41 12.48 -11.18
CA ALA A 195 12.86 12.53 -11.13
C ALA A 195 13.47 12.32 -12.54
N ALA A 196 12.99 11.29 -13.25
CA ALA A 196 13.42 11.02 -14.63
C ALA A 196 13.09 12.18 -15.59
N TRP A 197 11.95 12.85 -15.41
CA TRP A 197 11.60 14.06 -16.14
C TRP A 197 12.57 15.21 -15.85
N LYS A 198 12.83 15.50 -14.57
CA LYS A 198 13.67 16.61 -14.14
C LYS A 198 15.08 16.51 -14.68
N PHE A 199 15.66 15.31 -14.63
CA PHE A 199 17.06 15.09 -14.99
C PHE A 199 17.25 14.54 -16.42
N GLY A 200 16.16 14.29 -17.15
CA GLY A 200 16.22 13.73 -18.50
C GLY A 200 16.77 12.31 -18.57
N TRP A 201 16.54 11.50 -17.50
CA TRP A 201 17.05 10.13 -17.47
C TRP A 201 16.46 9.29 -18.60
N GLU A 202 17.31 8.43 -19.13
CA GLU A 202 16.94 7.40 -20.09
C GLU A 202 16.62 6.07 -19.39
N ARG A 203 16.00 5.15 -20.11
CA ARG A 203 15.59 3.82 -19.59
C ARG A 203 16.76 2.94 -19.13
N THR A 204 17.98 3.32 -19.45
CA THR A 204 19.23 2.60 -19.10
C THR A 204 20.02 3.24 -17.98
N ASP A 205 19.54 4.35 -17.42
CA ASP A 205 20.18 5.02 -16.28
C ASP A 205 19.81 4.30 -14.96
N TYR A 206 20.10 2.99 -14.95
CA TYR A 206 19.60 2.06 -13.93
C TYR A 206 19.95 2.46 -12.50
N ASP A 207 21.16 2.97 -12.25
CA ASP A 207 21.58 3.36 -10.90
C ASP A 207 20.77 4.56 -10.41
N ALA A 208 20.54 5.56 -11.25
CA ALA A 208 19.73 6.73 -10.93
C ALA A 208 18.25 6.37 -10.73
N LEU A 209 17.69 5.54 -11.63
CA LEU A 209 16.33 5.02 -11.51
C LEU A 209 16.15 4.20 -10.22
N ALA A 210 17.14 3.38 -9.84
CA ALA A 210 17.10 2.58 -8.62
C ALA A 210 17.17 3.46 -7.36
N GLY A 211 17.90 4.56 -7.40
CA GLY A 211 17.88 5.56 -6.33
C GLY A 211 16.51 6.19 -6.16
N ALA A 212 15.87 6.64 -7.24
CA ALA A 212 14.52 7.18 -7.18
C ALA A 212 13.48 6.12 -6.79
N LEU A 213 13.67 4.85 -7.18
CA LEU A 213 12.86 3.72 -6.71
C LEU A 213 12.94 3.58 -5.19
N ALA A 214 14.16 3.60 -4.63
CA ALA A 214 14.36 3.51 -3.18
C ALA A 214 13.75 4.72 -2.45
N ALA A 215 13.91 5.94 -2.98
CA ALA A 215 13.28 7.13 -2.43
C ALA A 215 11.76 7.03 -2.43
N GLY A 216 11.16 6.58 -3.54
CA GLY A 216 9.73 6.36 -3.68
C GLY A 216 9.21 5.34 -2.69
N HIS A 217 9.88 4.19 -2.57
CA HIS A 217 9.53 3.14 -1.62
C HIS A 217 9.58 3.62 -0.15
N ILE A 218 10.52 4.50 0.21
CA ILE A 218 10.60 5.04 1.56
C ILE A 218 9.41 5.97 1.85
N ILE A 219 9.03 6.85 0.90
CA ILE A 219 8.02 7.89 1.17
C ILE A 219 6.58 7.49 0.85
N GLU A 220 6.35 6.39 0.12
CA GLU A 220 5.01 5.95 -0.34
C GLU A 220 4.00 5.85 0.79
N CYS A 221 4.39 5.31 1.94
CA CYS A 221 3.53 5.13 3.10
C CYS A 221 3.44 6.38 4.01
N GLY A 222 3.71 7.57 3.48
CA GLY A 222 3.50 8.84 4.14
C GLY A 222 4.22 8.97 5.48
N CYS A 223 3.49 9.25 6.54
CA CYS A 223 4.05 9.51 7.87
C CYS A 223 4.86 8.36 8.48
N GLN A 224 4.87 7.17 7.89
CA GLN A 224 5.73 6.08 8.39
C GLN A 224 7.23 6.37 8.21
N ALA A 225 7.59 7.07 7.15
CA ALA A 225 8.96 7.52 6.93
C ALA A 225 9.42 8.60 7.94
N THR A 226 8.46 9.25 8.59
CA THR A 226 8.68 10.32 9.55
C THR A 226 8.35 9.93 10.99
N GLY A 227 8.36 8.62 11.30
CA GLY A 227 8.24 8.08 12.66
C GLY A 227 6.88 7.46 13.00
N GLY A 228 5.90 7.51 12.10
CA GLY A 228 4.64 6.77 12.25
C GLY A 228 4.90 5.26 12.27
N ASN A 229 4.29 4.53 13.18
CA ASN A 229 4.45 3.08 13.36
C ASN A 229 5.90 2.59 13.58
N TYR A 230 6.80 3.49 13.98
CA TYR A 230 8.20 3.16 14.25
C TYR A 230 8.34 2.36 15.54
N SER A 231 9.15 1.27 15.54
CA SER A 231 9.33 0.38 16.69
C SER A 231 9.83 1.10 17.92
N PHE A 232 10.73 2.05 17.75
CA PHE A 232 11.24 2.89 18.84
C PHE A 232 10.43 4.19 18.96
N PHE A 233 9.12 4.08 19.00
CA PHE A 233 8.17 5.21 18.97
C PHE A 233 8.43 6.27 20.05
N LYS A 234 9.12 5.91 21.14
CA LYS A 234 9.51 6.84 22.23
C LYS A 234 10.57 7.86 21.82
N GLU A 235 11.28 7.61 20.70
CA GLU A 235 12.24 8.54 20.11
C GLU A 235 11.55 9.63 19.29
N VAL A 236 10.30 9.41 18.89
CA VAL A 236 9.51 10.38 18.11
C VAL A 236 9.06 11.50 19.03
N PRO A 237 9.41 12.77 18.74
CA PRO A 237 9.13 13.89 19.64
C PRO A 237 7.66 14.12 19.94
N SER A 238 6.78 14.00 18.91
CA SER A 238 5.32 14.13 19.06
C SER A 238 4.59 13.43 17.93
N PHE A 239 3.42 12.85 18.24
CA PHE A 239 2.47 12.29 17.27
C PHE A 239 1.35 13.27 16.89
N ASP A 240 1.27 14.46 17.48
CA ASP A 240 0.19 15.42 17.22
C ASP A 240 0.19 15.91 15.77
N ASN A 241 1.35 16.11 15.18
CA ASN A 241 1.54 16.46 13.78
C ASN A 241 2.88 15.89 13.28
N VAL A 242 2.90 14.62 12.94
CA VAL A 242 4.12 13.90 12.54
C VAL A 242 4.80 14.55 11.33
N GLY A 243 4.02 15.06 10.37
CA GLY A 243 4.52 15.59 9.10
C GLY A 243 4.74 14.49 8.08
N TYR A 244 4.57 14.84 6.80
CA TYR A 244 4.77 13.92 5.68
C TYR A 244 6.20 14.04 5.15
N PRO A 245 6.73 12.97 4.50
CA PRO A 245 8.11 12.95 4.02
C PRO A 245 8.29 13.72 2.73
N ILE A 246 9.53 14.18 2.54
CA ILE A 246 10.05 14.79 1.31
C ILE A 246 11.30 14.02 0.93
N ALA A 247 11.40 13.59 -0.34
CA ALA A 247 12.62 13.10 -0.94
C ALA A 247 13.26 14.22 -1.77
N GLU A 248 14.47 14.62 -1.43
CA GLU A 248 15.30 15.54 -2.18
C GLU A 248 16.27 14.71 -3.02
N ILE A 249 15.99 14.55 -4.33
CA ILE A 249 16.70 13.62 -5.22
C ILE A 249 17.68 14.40 -6.08
N GLU A 250 18.92 13.91 -6.21
CA GLU A 250 19.99 14.43 -7.04
C GLU A 250 20.05 13.71 -8.41
N GLU A 251 20.77 14.27 -9.39
CA GLU A 251 20.89 13.74 -10.75
C GLU A 251 21.44 12.31 -10.81
N ASP A 252 22.32 11.93 -9.89
CA ASP A 252 22.90 10.59 -9.83
C ASP A 252 22.02 9.55 -9.11
N GLY A 253 20.81 9.94 -8.70
CA GLY A 253 19.85 9.10 -7.98
C GLY A 253 20.10 9.03 -6.47
N SER A 254 21.15 9.66 -5.93
CA SER A 254 21.27 9.84 -4.49
C SER A 254 20.19 10.79 -3.97
N PHE A 255 19.78 10.64 -2.71
CA PHE A 255 18.69 11.44 -2.18
C PHE A 255 18.79 11.67 -0.68
N THR A 256 18.13 12.71 -0.19
CA THR A 256 17.93 12.96 1.23
C THR A 256 16.46 12.86 1.57
N ILE A 257 16.12 12.04 2.57
CA ILE A 257 14.77 12.01 3.19
C ILE A 257 14.72 13.05 4.28
N THR A 258 13.67 13.88 4.23
CA THR A 258 13.42 14.93 5.21
C THR A 258 11.92 15.17 5.40
N LYS A 259 11.56 16.17 6.18
CA LYS A 259 10.19 16.67 6.39
C LYS A 259 10.20 18.18 6.58
N HIS A 260 9.04 18.82 6.50
CA HIS A 260 8.96 20.24 6.82
C HIS A 260 9.33 20.52 8.29
N PRO A 261 10.03 21.61 8.57
CA PRO A 261 10.37 22.01 9.92
C PRO A 261 9.11 22.32 10.75
N GLY A 262 9.22 22.17 12.07
CA GLY A 262 8.10 22.46 12.99
C GLY A 262 7.05 21.35 13.10
N THR A 263 7.26 20.19 12.46
CA THR A 263 6.44 19.00 12.65
C THR A 263 7.01 18.09 13.74
N GLY A 264 6.14 17.28 14.38
CA GLY A 264 6.50 16.47 15.55
C GLY A 264 7.20 15.14 15.25
N GLY A 265 7.26 14.73 13.98
CA GLY A 265 7.85 13.46 13.59
C GLY A 265 9.39 13.44 13.68
N LEU A 266 9.96 12.31 13.32
CA LEU A 266 11.40 12.02 13.33
C LEU A 266 11.81 11.43 12.00
N VAL A 267 12.83 12.00 11.33
CA VAL A 267 13.54 11.37 10.23
C VAL A 267 14.93 10.98 10.70
N SER A 268 15.16 9.69 10.82
CA SER A 268 16.42 9.11 11.29
C SER A 268 16.81 7.91 10.43
N ILE A 269 18.08 7.48 10.57
CA ILE A 269 18.52 6.21 9.94
C ILE A 269 17.54 5.09 10.28
N GLY A 270 17.03 5.04 11.52
CA GLY A 270 16.10 4.01 11.96
C GLY A 270 14.75 4.07 11.24
N THR A 271 14.13 5.24 11.06
CA THR A 271 12.85 5.38 10.37
C THR A 271 12.98 5.10 8.86
N VAL A 272 14.08 5.54 8.25
CA VAL A 272 14.38 5.27 6.83
C VAL A 272 14.66 3.79 6.59
N THR A 273 15.48 3.16 7.45
CA THR A 273 15.76 1.72 7.35
C THR A 273 14.48 0.90 7.55
N ALA A 274 13.61 1.29 8.48
CA ALA A 274 12.34 0.60 8.70
C ALA A 274 11.47 0.59 7.42
N GLN A 275 11.43 1.70 6.67
CA GLN A 275 10.70 1.76 5.41
C GLN A 275 11.39 0.99 4.28
N LEU A 276 12.72 0.98 4.20
CA LEU A 276 13.44 0.15 3.23
C LEU A 276 13.19 -1.34 3.42
N LEU A 277 12.98 -1.80 4.67
CA LEU A 277 12.68 -3.20 4.99
C LEU A 277 11.19 -3.53 4.88
N TYR A 278 10.33 -2.52 4.73
CA TYR A 278 8.89 -2.67 4.66
C TYR A 278 8.47 -3.27 3.31
N GLU A 279 7.64 -4.32 3.34
CA GLU A 279 7.00 -4.94 2.16
C GLU A 279 7.94 -5.48 1.06
N ILE A 280 9.22 -5.67 1.33
CA ILE A 280 10.14 -6.29 0.38
C ILE A 280 10.34 -7.77 0.67
N SER A 281 10.49 -8.58 -0.38
CA SER A 281 10.76 -10.03 -0.27
C SER A 281 12.25 -10.36 -0.41
N SER A 282 13.03 -9.48 -1.01
CA SER A 282 14.43 -9.66 -1.34
C SER A 282 15.11 -8.29 -1.45
N PRO A 283 16.43 -8.19 -1.20
CA PRO A 283 17.19 -6.98 -1.47
C PRO A 283 17.12 -6.52 -2.93
N ALA A 284 16.94 -7.43 -3.88
CA ALA A 284 16.63 -7.09 -5.25
C ALA A 284 15.14 -6.76 -5.38
N TYR A 285 14.79 -5.49 -5.33
CA TYR A 285 13.42 -5.00 -5.41
C TYR A 285 13.00 -4.83 -6.86
N LEU A 286 12.06 -5.67 -7.29
CA LEU A 286 11.63 -5.74 -8.68
C LEU A 286 10.57 -4.68 -8.99
N ASN A 287 10.81 -3.89 -10.05
CA ASN A 287 9.90 -2.87 -10.51
C ASN A 287 9.90 -2.85 -12.06
N PRO A 288 8.82 -2.48 -12.74
CA PRO A 288 8.78 -2.45 -14.21
C PRO A 288 9.74 -1.45 -14.87
N ASP A 289 10.26 -0.50 -14.11
CA ASP A 289 11.21 0.50 -14.61
C ASP A 289 12.66 0.06 -14.41
N VAL A 290 12.96 -0.59 -13.29
CA VAL A 290 14.30 -0.97 -12.85
C VAL A 290 14.24 -2.01 -11.73
N ILE A 291 15.24 -2.86 -11.58
CA ILE A 291 15.47 -3.64 -10.37
C ILE A 291 16.44 -2.85 -9.49
N GLY A 292 15.99 -2.45 -8.29
CA GLY A 292 16.86 -1.79 -7.31
C GLY A 292 17.50 -2.80 -6.37
N HIS A 293 18.82 -2.70 -6.17
CA HIS A 293 19.59 -3.56 -5.26
C HIS A 293 19.78 -2.84 -3.92
N PHE A 294 18.83 -3.01 -3.00
CA PHE A 294 18.80 -2.27 -1.72
C PHE A 294 19.92 -2.67 -0.74
N ASP A 295 20.56 -3.81 -0.95
CA ASP A 295 21.77 -4.22 -0.22
C ASP A 295 23.03 -3.44 -0.60
N THR A 296 22.96 -2.58 -1.60
CA THR A 296 24.07 -1.70 -2.02
C THR A 296 23.99 -0.29 -1.44
N LEU A 297 22.88 0.04 -0.78
CA LEU A 297 22.63 1.38 -0.24
C LEU A 297 23.57 1.74 0.91
N SER A 298 24.01 2.99 0.94
CA SER A 298 24.62 3.65 2.09
C SER A 298 23.63 4.66 2.69
N ILE A 299 23.46 4.65 4.00
CA ILE A 299 22.51 5.50 4.72
C ILE A 299 23.27 6.28 5.79
N GLU A 300 23.19 7.60 5.75
CA GLU A 300 23.94 8.49 6.63
C GLU A 300 23.00 9.58 7.22
N GLN A 301 23.13 9.84 8.54
CA GLN A 301 22.43 10.98 9.16
C GLN A 301 23.23 12.25 8.85
N GLU A 302 22.70 13.14 8.01
CA GLU A 302 23.38 14.42 7.71
C GLU A 302 23.22 15.44 8.85
N SER A 303 21.99 15.53 9.37
CA SER A 303 21.62 16.41 10.47
C SER A 303 20.26 15.96 11.04
N ASP A 304 19.73 16.69 12.00
CA ASP A 304 18.39 16.43 12.54
C ASP A 304 17.35 16.42 11.41
N ASP A 305 16.53 15.36 11.38
CA ASP A 305 15.49 15.15 10.38
C ASP A 305 15.97 15.16 8.90
N ARG A 306 17.24 14.81 8.67
CA ARG A 306 17.81 14.69 7.32
C ARG A 306 18.68 13.45 7.22
N VAL A 307 18.26 12.49 6.39
CA VAL A 307 18.99 11.23 6.16
C VAL A 307 19.36 11.14 4.68
N PHE A 308 20.66 11.14 4.41
CA PHE A 308 21.20 10.96 3.07
C PHE A 308 21.34 9.48 2.73
N VAL A 309 20.90 9.12 1.52
CA VAL A 309 20.92 7.75 1.00
C VAL A 309 21.58 7.77 -0.38
N SER A 310 22.53 6.87 -0.60
CA SER A 310 23.27 6.82 -1.86
C SER A 310 23.71 5.40 -2.23
N GLY A 311 24.22 5.22 -3.45
CA GLY A 311 24.86 3.99 -3.89
C GLY A 311 23.90 2.87 -4.29
N CYS A 312 22.60 3.15 -4.45
CA CYS A 312 21.66 2.16 -4.97
C CYS A 312 22.06 1.73 -6.38
N ARG A 313 22.41 0.46 -6.55
CA ARG A 313 22.67 -0.09 -7.88
C ARG A 313 21.37 -0.53 -8.53
N GLY A 314 21.29 -0.29 -9.84
CA GLY A 314 20.17 -0.69 -10.66
C GLY A 314 20.55 -1.76 -11.67
N SER A 315 19.58 -2.52 -12.12
CA SER A 315 19.70 -3.41 -13.26
C SER A 315 18.41 -3.40 -14.09
N SER A 316 18.50 -3.98 -15.31
CA SER A 316 17.36 -4.04 -16.23
C SER A 316 16.10 -4.60 -15.56
N PRO A 317 14.91 -4.01 -15.83
CA PRO A 317 13.66 -4.47 -15.24
C PRO A 317 13.32 -5.91 -15.65
N PRO A 318 12.44 -6.59 -14.86
CA PRO A 318 11.97 -7.94 -15.22
C PRO A 318 11.11 -7.93 -16.50
N PRO A 319 10.99 -9.08 -17.18
CA PRO A 319 10.16 -9.21 -18.38
C PRO A 319 8.64 -9.22 -18.09
N THR A 320 8.25 -9.07 -16.86
CA THR A 320 6.87 -9.17 -16.42
C THR A 320 6.47 -7.98 -15.56
N HIS A 321 5.19 -7.64 -15.61
CA HIS A 321 4.54 -6.75 -14.66
C HIS A 321 3.75 -7.57 -13.64
N LYS A 322 3.74 -7.13 -12.39
CA LYS A 322 2.80 -7.66 -11.41
C LYS A 322 1.38 -7.22 -11.79
N ALA A 323 0.40 -8.09 -11.58
CA ALA A 323 -1.01 -7.77 -11.71
C ALA A 323 -1.73 -7.95 -10.37
N CYS A 324 -2.51 -6.94 -10.00
CA CYS A 324 -3.45 -6.97 -8.89
C CYS A 324 -4.79 -7.49 -9.42
N ILE A 325 -5.13 -8.73 -9.10
CA ILE A 325 -6.41 -9.31 -9.45
C ILE A 325 -7.20 -9.55 -8.16
N ASN A 326 -8.43 -9.06 -8.11
CA ASN A 326 -9.32 -9.23 -6.97
C ASN A 326 -10.48 -10.14 -7.36
N LEU A 327 -10.74 -11.17 -6.55
CA LEU A 327 -11.77 -12.17 -6.77
C LEU A 327 -12.86 -12.07 -5.71
N ALA A 328 -14.10 -12.39 -6.10
CA ALA A 328 -15.22 -12.52 -5.17
C ALA A 328 -15.04 -13.79 -4.32
N GLY A 329 -14.69 -13.63 -3.05
CA GLY A 329 -14.48 -14.72 -2.09
C GLY A 329 -15.69 -15.01 -1.20
N GLY A 330 -16.88 -14.54 -1.57
CA GLY A 330 -18.10 -14.71 -0.78
C GLY A 330 -18.30 -13.62 0.26
N TYR A 331 -18.90 -13.97 1.38
CA TYR A 331 -19.29 -13.06 2.45
C TYR A 331 -18.86 -13.62 3.81
N ARG A 332 -18.55 -12.74 4.74
CA ARG A 332 -18.28 -13.11 6.14
C ARG A 332 -19.15 -12.30 7.09
N ASN A 333 -19.45 -12.90 8.21
CA ASN A 333 -20.03 -12.21 9.36
C ASN A 333 -19.43 -12.79 10.64
N GLY A 334 -19.52 -12.06 11.73
CA GLY A 334 -19.03 -12.53 13.01
C GLY A 334 -19.63 -11.75 14.15
N MET A 335 -19.51 -12.33 15.33
CA MET A 335 -19.98 -11.73 16.58
C MET A 335 -19.03 -12.10 17.72
N ASP A 336 -18.81 -11.13 18.58
CA ASP A 336 -18.09 -11.30 19.83
C ASP A 336 -19.09 -11.38 20.98
N LEU A 337 -18.98 -12.45 21.76
CA LEU A 337 -19.79 -12.70 22.93
C LEU A 337 -18.91 -12.63 24.17
N VAL A 338 -19.47 -12.10 25.25
CA VAL A 338 -18.75 -12.00 26.50
C VAL A 338 -19.23 -13.07 27.44
N LEU A 339 -18.30 -13.83 27.98
CA LEU A 339 -18.53 -14.84 29.03
C LEU A 339 -17.93 -14.33 30.34
N THR A 340 -18.60 -14.56 31.43
CA THR A 340 -18.16 -14.08 32.74
C THR A 340 -18.27 -15.16 33.80
N GLY A 341 -17.43 -15.07 34.80
CA GLY A 341 -17.47 -15.93 36.01
C GLY A 341 -16.89 -17.32 35.73
N LEU A 342 -17.49 -18.34 36.36
CA LEU A 342 -17.02 -19.73 36.28
C LEU A 342 -17.45 -20.42 34.97
N ASP A 343 -16.82 -21.55 34.68
CA ASP A 343 -17.17 -22.48 33.61
C ASP A 343 -17.14 -21.82 32.19
N ILE A 344 -16.09 -21.06 31.92
CA ILE A 344 -15.97 -20.27 30.69
C ILE A 344 -15.95 -21.19 29.47
N GLU A 345 -15.17 -22.29 29.49
CA GLU A 345 -15.08 -23.25 28.39
C GLU A 345 -16.42 -23.92 28.12
N GLU A 346 -17.10 -24.39 29.17
CA GLU A 346 -18.40 -25.07 29.08
C GLU A 346 -19.46 -24.11 28.55
N LYS A 347 -19.45 -22.86 28.96
CA LYS A 347 -20.34 -21.81 28.41
C LYS A 347 -20.07 -21.58 26.92
N ALA A 348 -18.80 -21.48 26.50
CA ALA A 348 -18.42 -21.33 25.12
C ALA A 348 -18.88 -22.52 24.27
N GLU A 349 -18.69 -23.73 24.76
CA GLU A 349 -19.13 -24.96 24.11
C GLU A 349 -20.64 -25.03 23.99
N ALA A 350 -21.37 -24.78 25.08
CA ALA A 350 -22.83 -24.81 25.12
C ALA A 350 -23.43 -23.82 24.11
N PHE A 351 -22.92 -22.59 24.07
CA PHE A 351 -23.38 -21.59 23.11
C PHE A 351 -23.09 -22.00 21.68
N THR A 352 -21.85 -22.42 21.40
CA THR A 352 -21.39 -22.80 20.06
C THR A 352 -22.24 -23.95 19.51
N ASN A 353 -22.49 -24.99 20.34
CA ASN A 353 -23.29 -26.14 19.93
C ASN A 353 -24.76 -25.71 19.68
N ALA A 354 -25.36 -24.89 20.54
CA ALA A 354 -26.73 -24.40 20.37
C ALA A 354 -26.87 -23.55 19.09
N LEU A 355 -25.91 -22.65 18.84
CA LEU A 355 -25.88 -21.81 17.65
C LEU A 355 -25.81 -22.66 16.36
N PHE A 356 -24.82 -23.51 16.24
CA PHE A 356 -24.61 -24.24 14.98
C PHE A 356 -25.68 -25.29 14.76
N ASN A 357 -26.23 -25.93 15.81
CA ASN A 357 -27.39 -26.79 15.67
C ASN A 357 -28.63 -26.02 15.17
N SER A 358 -28.80 -24.76 15.58
CA SER A 358 -29.94 -23.95 15.14
C SER A 358 -29.86 -23.48 13.66
N VAL A 359 -28.68 -23.49 13.06
CA VAL A 359 -28.46 -23.13 11.66
C VAL A 359 -28.20 -24.35 10.75
N GLY A 360 -28.34 -25.55 11.26
CA GLY A 360 -28.23 -26.80 10.50
C GLY A 360 -26.85 -27.41 10.45
N GLY A 361 -25.90 -26.93 11.29
CA GLY A 361 -24.53 -27.43 11.41
C GLY A 361 -23.47 -26.47 10.90
N LYS A 362 -22.21 -26.71 11.32
CA LYS A 362 -21.05 -25.92 10.83
C LYS A 362 -20.77 -26.15 9.36
N GLU A 363 -21.10 -27.30 8.86
CA GLU A 363 -20.94 -27.75 7.45
C GLU A 363 -21.79 -26.97 6.46
N GLN A 364 -22.73 -26.14 6.92
CA GLN A 364 -23.47 -25.20 6.08
C GLN A 364 -22.58 -24.02 5.59
N PHE A 365 -21.49 -23.77 6.29
CA PHE A 365 -20.58 -22.66 5.99
C PHE A 365 -19.32 -23.14 5.29
N ASP A 366 -18.77 -22.31 4.41
CA ASP A 366 -17.50 -22.59 3.72
C ASP A 366 -16.31 -22.57 4.70
N ASP A 367 -16.41 -21.70 5.74
CA ASP A 367 -15.41 -21.63 6.80
C ASP A 367 -16.03 -21.14 8.10
N VAL A 368 -15.55 -21.67 9.22
CA VAL A 368 -15.99 -21.31 10.57
C VAL A 368 -14.78 -21.16 11.49
N SER A 369 -14.60 -19.97 12.04
CA SER A 369 -13.57 -19.70 13.05
C SER A 369 -14.23 -19.44 14.41
N ILE A 370 -13.80 -20.15 15.44
CA ILE A 370 -14.28 -20.04 16.82
C ILE A 370 -13.06 -19.87 17.71
N ASN A 371 -12.93 -18.70 18.32
CA ASN A 371 -11.79 -18.37 19.17
C ASN A 371 -12.28 -17.93 20.55
N LEU A 372 -11.82 -18.62 21.58
CA LEU A 372 -12.04 -18.23 22.97
C LEU A 372 -10.80 -17.50 23.49
N HIS A 373 -10.95 -16.20 23.70
CA HIS A 373 -9.92 -15.34 24.25
C HIS A 373 -10.06 -15.26 25.75
N ARG A 374 -9.19 -15.97 26.47
CA ARG A 374 -9.14 -16.04 27.95
C ARG A 374 -8.39 -14.81 28.45
N THR A 375 -9.15 -13.83 28.95
CA THR A 375 -8.66 -12.62 29.63
C THR A 375 -9.07 -12.59 31.09
N ASP A 376 -9.88 -13.53 31.51
CA ASP A 376 -10.39 -13.72 32.86
C ASP A 376 -9.26 -14.16 33.81
N LYS A 377 -9.28 -13.61 35.03
CA LYS A 377 -8.37 -13.98 36.11
C LYS A 377 -8.99 -15.06 36.99
N GLU A 378 -8.14 -15.89 37.62
CA GLU A 378 -8.56 -16.94 38.53
C GLU A 378 -9.30 -16.37 39.75
N ASN A 379 -8.85 -15.23 40.28
CA ASN A 379 -9.47 -14.53 41.39
C ASN A 379 -9.76 -13.08 41.02
N PRO A 380 -10.82 -12.79 40.27
CA PRO A 380 -11.10 -11.46 39.76
C PRO A 380 -11.61 -10.53 40.88
N ASN A 381 -11.15 -9.27 40.90
CA ASN A 381 -11.59 -8.22 41.79
C ASN A 381 -12.71 -7.34 41.17
N SER A 382 -12.93 -7.47 39.89
CA SER A 382 -13.97 -6.73 39.16
C SER A 382 -14.62 -7.61 38.11
N ASN A 383 -15.74 -7.14 37.55
CA ASN A 383 -16.44 -7.85 36.49
C ASN A 383 -15.58 -7.95 35.22
N GLU A 384 -14.80 -6.90 34.89
CA GLU A 384 -13.90 -6.87 33.77
C GLU A 384 -12.81 -7.95 33.91
N GLU A 385 -12.30 -8.15 35.12
CA GLU A 385 -11.29 -9.19 35.39
C GLU A 385 -11.84 -10.62 35.31
N ALA A 386 -13.17 -10.77 35.32
CA ALA A 386 -13.86 -12.05 35.19
C ALA A 386 -14.34 -12.36 33.76
N MET A 387 -13.99 -11.52 32.78
CA MET A 387 -14.48 -11.63 31.40
C MET A 387 -13.53 -12.39 30.49
N ALA A 388 -14.11 -13.22 29.63
CA ALA A 388 -13.50 -13.80 28.45
C ALA A 388 -14.35 -13.44 27.22
N THR A 389 -13.77 -13.49 26.03
CA THR A 389 -14.46 -13.20 24.76
C THR A 389 -14.49 -14.44 23.88
N LEU A 390 -15.69 -14.85 23.46
CA LEU A 390 -15.89 -15.85 22.42
C LEU A 390 -16.16 -15.15 21.09
N SER A 391 -15.20 -15.23 20.17
CA SER A 391 -15.30 -14.68 18.82
C SER A 391 -15.71 -15.77 17.85
N ILE A 392 -16.86 -15.60 17.19
CA ILE A 392 -17.37 -16.54 16.18
C ILE A 392 -17.44 -15.81 14.85
N VAL A 393 -16.75 -16.33 13.84
CA VAL A 393 -16.76 -15.81 12.47
C VAL A 393 -17.17 -16.93 11.53
N VAL A 394 -18.08 -16.63 10.62
CA VAL A 394 -18.56 -17.55 9.58
C VAL A 394 -18.37 -16.95 8.20
N LYS A 395 -18.07 -17.78 7.21
CA LYS A 395 -17.90 -17.39 5.81
C LYS A 395 -18.74 -18.30 4.91
N SER A 396 -19.37 -17.71 3.88
CA SER A 396 -20.08 -18.47 2.84
C SER A 396 -20.20 -17.65 1.54
N MET A 397 -20.27 -18.35 0.42
CA MET A 397 -20.67 -17.75 -0.86
C MET A 397 -22.11 -17.26 -0.83
N ASN A 398 -22.95 -17.79 0.07
CA ASN A 398 -24.35 -17.36 0.23
C ASN A 398 -24.46 -16.22 1.27
N PRO A 399 -24.74 -14.96 0.85
CA PRO A 399 -24.86 -13.82 1.76
C PRO A 399 -26.02 -13.94 2.77
N ASP A 400 -27.09 -14.66 2.43
CA ASP A 400 -28.24 -14.82 3.31
C ASP A 400 -27.91 -15.70 4.53
N LEU A 401 -27.09 -16.73 4.30
CA LEU A 401 -26.68 -17.66 5.35
C LEU A 401 -25.83 -16.96 6.42
N VAL A 402 -24.83 -16.16 6.00
CA VAL A 402 -23.96 -15.40 6.91
C VAL A 402 -24.59 -14.08 7.36
N GLY A 403 -25.71 -13.69 6.77
CA GLY A 403 -26.43 -12.47 7.03
C GLY A 403 -27.36 -12.55 8.24
N ARG A 404 -28.62 -12.22 7.98
CA ARG A 404 -29.64 -12.15 9.02
C ARG A 404 -29.93 -13.51 9.66
N LEU A 405 -29.84 -14.60 8.89
CA LEU A 405 -30.06 -15.95 9.44
C LEU A 405 -29.08 -16.23 10.60
N PHE A 406 -27.79 -16.01 10.37
CA PHE A 406 -26.77 -16.22 11.39
C PHE A 406 -26.92 -15.26 12.58
N SER A 407 -27.03 -13.95 12.34
CA SER A 407 -27.08 -12.96 13.41
C SER A 407 -28.36 -13.02 14.21
N ALA A 408 -29.51 -13.38 13.59
CA ALA A 408 -30.76 -13.55 14.29
C ALA A 408 -30.71 -14.74 15.25
N LYS A 409 -30.07 -15.85 14.89
CA LYS A 409 -29.93 -17.02 15.76
C LYS A 409 -29.10 -16.73 17.00
N ILE A 410 -28.09 -15.91 16.92
CA ILE A 410 -27.32 -15.44 18.07
C ILE A 410 -28.23 -14.63 19.02
N ILE A 411 -29.05 -13.74 18.46
CA ILE A 411 -29.99 -12.93 19.26
C ILE A 411 -31.08 -13.80 19.90
N GLU A 412 -31.63 -14.79 19.18
CA GLU A 412 -32.62 -15.74 19.73
C GLU A 412 -32.08 -16.51 20.94
N LEU A 413 -30.78 -16.78 21.00
CA LEU A 413 -30.13 -17.48 22.11
C LEU A 413 -29.89 -16.60 23.33
N SER A 414 -30.16 -15.29 23.31
CA SER A 414 -29.80 -14.37 24.39
C SER A 414 -30.44 -14.70 25.72
N LEU A 415 -31.65 -15.26 25.72
CA LEU A 415 -32.37 -15.69 26.94
C LEU A 415 -32.49 -17.23 27.07
N ALA A 416 -31.90 -17.96 26.14
CA ALA A 416 -32.02 -19.42 26.04
C ALA A 416 -30.65 -20.12 26.07
N ASN A 417 -29.69 -19.57 26.80
CA ASN A 417 -28.34 -20.12 26.87
C ASN A 417 -27.74 -19.99 28.30
N TYR A 418 -26.42 -19.88 28.41
CA TYR A 418 -25.68 -19.83 29.66
C TYR A 418 -26.02 -18.57 30.50
N PRO A 419 -25.87 -18.64 31.84
CA PRO A 419 -26.14 -17.50 32.73
C PRO A 419 -25.11 -16.37 32.51
N GLY A 420 -25.58 -15.13 32.52
CA GLY A 420 -24.73 -13.94 32.32
C GLY A 420 -24.37 -13.67 30.86
N PHE A 421 -25.19 -14.19 29.93
CA PHE A 421 -24.98 -13.90 28.49
C PHE A 421 -25.09 -12.42 28.17
N PHE A 422 -24.08 -11.88 27.47
CA PHE A 422 -24.22 -10.62 26.76
C PHE A 422 -23.24 -10.54 25.59
N SER A 423 -23.47 -9.60 24.67
CA SER A 423 -22.66 -9.42 23.49
C SER A 423 -21.90 -8.08 23.52
N GLY A 424 -20.71 -8.04 22.93
CA GLY A 424 -19.91 -6.84 22.79
C GLY A 424 -20.44 -5.83 21.77
N GLY A 425 -21.55 -6.13 21.09
CA GLY A 425 -22.18 -5.27 20.07
C GLY A 425 -23.37 -5.92 19.40
N GLY A 426 -24.12 -5.14 18.60
CA GLY A 426 -25.24 -5.65 17.80
C GLY A 426 -24.82 -6.53 16.63
N GLY A 427 -25.78 -7.26 16.05
CA GLY A 427 -25.55 -8.06 14.84
C GLY A 427 -24.99 -7.22 13.70
N LYS A 428 -23.86 -7.64 13.13
CA LYS A 428 -23.25 -7.00 12.01
C LYS A 428 -23.94 -7.42 10.70
N LYS A 429 -23.87 -6.59 9.68
CA LYS A 429 -24.23 -6.98 8.32
C LYS A 429 -23.09 -7.83 7.74
N PRO A 430 -23.42 -8.79 6.83
CA PRO A 430 -22.38 -9.53 6.15
C PRO A 430 -21.51 -8.58 5.31
N GLY A 431 -20.19 -8.73 5.43
CA GLY A 431 -19.22 -8.02 4.62
C GLY A 431 -18.73 -8.90 3.48
N PRO A 432 -18.45 -8.35 2.28
CA PRO A 432 -17.83 -9.12 1.21
C PRO A 432 -16.43 -9.57 1.61
N VAL A 433 -16.04 -10.75 1.17
CA VAL A 433 -14.68 -11.26 1.25
C VAL A 433 -14.06 -11.13 -0.13
N ILE A 434 -12.92 -10.47 -0.18
CA ILE A 434 -12.13 -10.36 -1.41
C ILE A 434 -10.91 -11.25 -1.26
N VAL A 435 -10.65 -12.03 -2.31
CA VAL A 435 -9.45 -12.83 -2.42
C VAL A 435 -8.50 -12.12 -3.37
N TYR A 436 -7.36 -11.70 -2.85
CA TYR A 436 -6.28 -11.16 -3.64
C TYR A 436 -5.57 -12.28 -4.40
N TRP A 437 -5.36 -12.07 -5.68
CA TRP A 437 -4.72 -13.02 -6.59
C TRP A 437 -3.56 -12.31 -7.29
N PRO A 438 -2.36 -12.35 -6.71
CA PRO A 438 -1.17 -11.81 -7.36
C PRO A 438 -0.76 -12.67 -8.53
N ALA A 439 -0.50 -12.05 -9.67
CA ALA A 439 0.00 -12.71 -10.87
C ALA A 439 1.11 -11.89 -11.51
N LEU A 440 1.95 -12.55 -12.30
CA LEU A 440 2.90 -11.88 -13.20
C LEU A 440 2.38 -12.00 -14.63
N VAL A 441 2.42 -10.91 -15.37
CA VAL A 441 1.95 -10.79 -16.75
C VAL A 441 3.12 -10.37 -17.64
N ASP A 442 3.35 -11.05 -18.76
CA ASP A 442 4.42 -10.70 -19.70
C ASP A 442 4.23 -9.24 -20.19
N SER A 443 5.31 -8.45 -20.13
CA SER A 443 5.31 -7.02 -20.49
C SER A 443 4.82 -6.77 -21.93
N LYS A 444 4.94 -7.73 -22.84
CA LYS A 444 4.42 -7.62 -24.22
C LYS A 444 2.90 -7.42 -24.28
N TYR A 445 2.17 -7.84 -23.24
CA TYR A 445 0.72 -7.70 -23.15
C TYR A 445 0.27 -6.39 -22.49
N ILE A 446 1.20 -5.66 -21.87
CA ILE A 446 0.91 -4.39 -21.20
C ILE A 446 0.89 -3.29 -22.24
N LYS A 447 -0.16 -2.48 -22.19
CA LYS A 447 -0.34 -1.29 -22.98
C LYS A 447 -0.49 -0.11 -22.02
N GLU A 448 0.21 0.95 -22.29
CA GLU A 448 0.15 2.15 -21.48
C GLU A 448 -0.05 3.35 -22.40
N TYR A 449 -0.97 4.23 -22.07
CA TYR A 449 -1.30 5.41 -22.85
C TYR A 449 -1.32 6.65 -21.97
N VAL A 450 -0.76 7.74 -22.51
CA VAL A 450 -0.83 9.08 -21.93
C VAL A 450 -1.80 9.93 -22.74
N HIS A 451 -2.72 10.57 -22.06
CA HIS A 451 -3.70 11.47 -22.66
C HIS A 451 -3.51 12.89 -22.14
N LEU A 452 -3.30 13.84 -23.04
CA LEU A 452 -3.12 15.26 -22.72
C LEU A 452 -3.65 16.12 -23.89
N ASP A 453 -4.43 17.14 -23.59
CA ASP A 453 -4.96 18.12 -24.59
C ASP A 453 -5.66 17.46 -25.79
N GLY A 454 -6.28 16.28 -25.60
CA GLY A 454 -6.95 15.50 -26.67
C GLY A 454 -6.01 14.63 -27.51
N GLU A 455 -4.73 14.63 -27.28
CA GLU A 455 -3.73 13.73 -27.87
C GLU A 455 -3.55 12.49 -27.01
N THR A 456 -3.28 11.36 -27.68
CA THR A 456 -2.94 10.08 -27.03
C THR A 456 -1.58 9.61 -27.49
N THR A 457 -0.70 9.28 -26.54
CA THR A 457 0.64 8.75 -26.81
C THR A 457 0.75 7.37 -26.19
N GLU A 458 1.12 6.37 -26.99
CA GLU A 458 1.41 5.02 -26.51
C GLU A 458 2.82 4.97 -25.93
N ILE A 459 2.93 4.38 -24.74
CA ILE A 459 4.22 4.12 -24.07
C ILE A 459 4.62 2.68 -24.35
N ILE A 460 5.75 2.53 -25.03
CA ILE A 460 6.31 1.20 -25.31
C ILE A 460 6.94 0.66 -24.03
N PRO A 461 6.62 -0.57 -23.60
CA PRO A 461 7.26 -1.19 -22.44
C PRO A 461 8.79 -1.22 -22.56
N THR A 462 9.49 -1.12 -21.45
CA THR A 462 10.97 -1.18 -21.43
C THR A 462 11.46 -2.49 -22.03
N SER A 463 12.45 -2.42 -22.92
CA SER A 463 13.06 -3.59 -23.55
C SER A 463 13.73 -4.48 -22.51
N GLN A 464 13.51 -5.80 -22.61
CA GLN A 464 13.93 -6.81 -21.63
C GLN A 464 15.35 -7.35 -21.91
N MET A 465 16.16 -6.63 -22.65
CA MET A 465 17.51 -7.10 -22.98
C MET A 465 18.39 -7.17 -21.72
N GLY A 466 18.76 -8.37 -21.34
CA GLY A 466 19.73 -8.63 -20.28
C GLY A 466 19.18 -9.11 -18.94
N PHE A 467 17.88 -9.32 -18.81
CA PHE A 467 17.33 -9.95 -17.59
C PHE A 467 17.96 -11.35 -17.39
N LYS A 468 18.57 -11.57 -16.24
CA LYS A 468 19.12 -12.86 -15.83
C LYS A 468 18.39 -13.29 -14.56
N ASP A 469 17.77 -14.44 -14.61
CA ASP A 469 16.98 -15.05 -13.52
C ASP A 469 17.81 -15.39 -12.25
N ASN A 470 19.08 -15.02 -12.22
CA ASN A 470 20.02 -15.38 -11.16
C ASN A 470 19.95 -14.47 -9.92
N PHE A 471 19.16 -13.42 -9.93
CA PHE A 471 18.99 -12.50 -8.78
C PHE A 471 18.26 -13.12 -7.59
N TYR A 472 17.52 -14.21 -7.82
CA TYR A 472 16.82 -14.95 -6.78
C TYR A 472 17.63 -16.10 -6.14
N GLN A 473 18.85 -16.35 -6.58
CA GLN A 473 19.71 -17.26 -5.82
C GLN A 473 19.95 -16.59 -4.46
N LYS A 474 19.25 -17.11 -3.45
CA LYS A 474 19.55 -16.81 -2.05
C LYS A 474 21.06 -16.95 -1.86
N ASN A 475 21.75 -15.83 -1.78
CA ASN A 475 22.99 -15.81 -1.06
C ASN A 475 22.61 -16.12 0.39
N LEU A 476 22.63 -17.39 0.75
CA LEU A 476 22.52 -17.80 2.14
C LEU A 476 23.68 -17.11 2.83
N VAL A 477 23.37 -16.03 3.56
CA VAL A 477 24.35 -15.39 4.45
C VAL A 477 24.81 -16.50 5.38
N GLU A 478 26.10 -16.81 5.35
CA GLU A 478 26.69 -17.75 6.33
C GLU A 478 26.39 -17.16 7.71
N ILE A 479 25.54 -17.84 8.45
CA ILE A 479 25.24 -17.44 9.82
C ILE A 479 26.52 -17.57 10.62
N ALA A 480 27.06 -16.44 11.07
CA ALA A 480 28.23 -16.46 11.94
C ALA A 480 27.93 -17.34 13.17
N PRO A 481 28.89 -18.17 13.62
CA PRO A 481 28.69 -18.99 14.81
C PRO A 481 28.37 -18.09 16.01
N ALA A 482 27.44 -18.53 16.86
CA ALA A 482 27.07 -17.80 18.05
C ALA A 482 28.32 -17.42 18.90
N PRO A 483 28.41 -16.18 19.38
CA PRO A 483 29.53 -15.75 20.20
C PRO A 483 29.63 -16.64 21.44
N LYS A 484 30.88 -17.00 21.83
CA LYS A 484 31.14 -17.77 23.05
C LYS A 484 31.13 -16.80 24.24
N GLY A 485 30.40 -17.13 25.29
CA GLY A 485 30.34 -16.32 26.51
C GLY A 485 29.08 -16.57 27.34
N GLU A 486 28.92 -15.83 28.42
CA GLU A 486 27.68 -15.83 29.20
C GLU A 486 26.56 -15.20 28.37
N THR A 487 25.39 -15.83 28.39
CA THR A 487 24.22 -15.35 27.67
C THR A 487 23.07 -15.13 28.64
N GLN A 488 22.24 -14.13 28.33
CA GLN A 488 20.97 -13.91 29.02
C GLN A 488 19.82 -13.89 28.02
N LYS A 489 18.63 -14.31 28.44
CA LYS A 489 17.43 -14.15 27.64
C LYS A 489 16.94 -12.71 27.74
N SER A 490 16.69 -12.09 26.59
CA SER A 490 16.10 -10.74 26.50
C SER A 490 15.08 -10.74 25.38
N PRO A 491 13.99 -9.95 25.47
CA PRO A 491 13.10 -9.74 24.33
C PRO A 491 13.88 -9.13 23.16
N LEU A 492 13.67 -9.67 21.95
CA LEU A 492 14.35 -9.19 20.73
C LEU A 492 14.17 -7.69 20.53
N GLY A 493 12.96 -7.18 20.72
CA GLY A 493 12.62 -5.76 20.57
C GLY A 493 13.27 -4.82 21.59
N THR A 494 14.07 -5.33 22.54
CA THR A 494 14.91 -4.50 23.42
C THR A 494 16.17 -4.02 22.72
N LEU A 495 16.64 -4.79 21.72
CA LEU A 495 17.90 -4.57 21.01
C LEU A 495 17.71 -4.19 19.56
N TYR A 496 16.65 -4.70 18.94
CA TYR A 496 16.38 -4.56 17.51
C TYR A 496 15.03 -3.92 17.29
N GLY A 497 14.98 -2.95 16.36
CA GLY A 497 13.73 -2.51 15.75
C GLY A 497 13.19 -3.59 14.82
N ALA A 498 11.89 -3.64 14.65
CA ALA A 498 11.26 -4.53 13.69
C ALA A 498 10.22 -3.77 12.86
N ARG A 499 10.12 -4.12 11.59
CA ARG A 499 9.10 -3.59 10.68
C ARG A 499 8.47 -4.75 9.92
N SER A 500 7.17 -4.88 10.01
CA SER A 500 6.41 -5.83 9.21
C SER A 500 5.54 -5.09 8.19
N GLY A 501 5.38 -5.70 7.03
CA GLY A 501 4.42 -5.27 6.02
C GLY A 501 3.68 -6.48 5.46
N ASP A 502 2.53 -6.24 4.83
CA ASP A 502 1.73 -7.27 4.20
C ASP A 502 1.36 -6.88 2.77
N LYS A 503 1.34 -7.88 1.90
CA LYS A 503 0.82 -7.80 0.53
C LYS A 503 -0.09 -9.00 0.30
N GLY A 504 -1.40 -8.76 0.34
CA GLY A 504 -2.41 -9.82 0.17
C GLY A 504 -2.30 -10.91 1.23
N GLY A 505 -1.96 -12.13 0.84
CA GLY A 505 -1.79 -13.28 1.74
C GLY A 505 -0.39 -13.46 2.31
N CYS A 506 0.58 -12.65 1.90
CA CYS A 506 1.97 -12.72 2.33
C CYS A 506 2.31 -11.56 3.27
N ALA A 507 3.27 -11.79 4.16
CA ALA A 507 3.83 -10.76 5.02
C ALA A 507 5.35 -10.93 5.12
N ASN A 508 6.06 -9.81 5.26
CA ASN A 508 7.47 -9.82 5.61
C ASN A 508 7.70 -9.27 7.01
N LEU A 509 8.83 -9.63 7.59
CA LEU A 509 9.32 -9.08 8.84
C LEU A 509 10.79 -8.71 8.65
N GLY A 510 11.06 -7.41 8.63
CA GLY A 510 12.42 -6.86 8.71
C GLY A 510 12.82 -6.66 10.18
N VAL A 511 14.05 -7.00 10.53
CA VAL A 511 14.61 -6.88 11.89
C VAL A 511 16.00 -6.24 11.84
#